data_d75791fc3fa7f1022bd2a5a9fcb17951
#
_entry.id   d75791fc3fa7f1022bd2a5a9fcb17951
#
_cell.length_a   1.000
_cell.length_b   1.000
_cell.length_c   1.000
_cell.angle_alpha   90.00
_cell.angle_beta   90.00
_cell.angle_gamma   90.00
#
_symmetry.space_group_name_H-M   'P 1'
#
loop_
_entity.id
_entity.type
_entity.pdbx_description
1 polymer ?
#
loop_
_entity_poly.entity_id
_entity_poly.type
_entity_poly.pdbx_seq_one_letter_code
_entity_poly.pdbx_strand_id
1 'polypeptide(L)'
;LPVIQDSQNKGNQARNKLPPIVSICHNDMDCKNVLWNGNDYRIIDLECLSYSNPFMELFELALCWSGYEDCKIDFQLFQSFLQGYKNADGNMPVDWETLYDCDNGRLEWLEYNIKRVLGIDCGADEKEIGIKQVEETLHHIIYYFNMRDQILEHCSV
;
A
#
# COMPACT_ATOMS: atom_id res chain seq x y z
N LEU A 1 -2.64 12.77 16.25
CA LEU A 1 -1.18 12.65 16.25
C LEU A 1 -0.62 13.49 15.08
N PRO A 2 0.51 14.23 15.27
CA PRO A 2 1.07 15.06 14.20
C PRO A 2 1.38 14.29 12.92
N VAL A 3 1.89 13.05 13.03
CA VAL A 3 2.18 12.16 11.89
C VAL A 3 0.95 11.92 11.02
N ILE A 4 -0.20 11.61 11.61
CA ILE A 4 -1.45 11.36 10.85
C ILE A 4 -1.86 12.62 10.09
N GLN A 5 -1.80 13.76 10.73
CA GLN A 5 -2.17 15.03 10.11
C GLN A 5 -1.21 15.41 8.98
N ASP A 6 0.09 15.18 9.18
CA ASP A 6 1.10 15.43 8.15
C ASP A 6 0.91 14.50 6.94
N SER A 7 0.73 13.20 7.16
CA SER A 7 0.46 12.22 6.11
C SER A 7 -0.80 12.57 5.32
N GLN A 8 -1.89 12.92 6.03
CA GLN A 8 -3.14 13.31 5.36
C GLN A 8 -2.98 14.57 4.50
N ASN A 9 -2.26 15.58 5.01
CA ASN A 9 -2.02 16.82 4.27
C ASN A 9 -1.17 16.58 3.03
N LYS A 10 -0.10 15.78 3.14
CA LYS A 10 0.76 15.39 2.01
C LYS A 10 -0.02 14.60 0.97
N GLY A 11 -0.80 13.61 1.39
CA GLY A 11 -1.63 12.83 0.49
C GLY A 11 -2.65 13.67 -0.28
N ASN A 12 -3.33 14.60 0.38
CA ASN A 12 -4.27 15.50 -0.27
C ASN A 12 -3.61 16.41 -1.33
N GLN A 13 -2.35 16.80 -1.09
CA GLN A 13 -1.58 17.60 -2.05
C GLN A 13 -1.04 16.75 -3.21
N ALA A 14 -0.57 15.54 -2.90
CA ALA A 14 0.01 14.62 -3.86
C ALA A 14 -1.02 14.08 -4.87
N ARG A 15 -2.25 13.80 -4.43
CA ARG A 15 -3.34 13.33 -5.32
C ARG A 15 -3.55 14.21 -6.54
N ASN A 16 -3.35 15.53 -6.41
CA ASN A 16 -3.47 16.48 -7.54
C ASN A 16 -2.28 16.43 -8.52
N LYS A 17 -1.19 15.76 -8.13
CA LYS A 17 0.03 15.63 -8.93
C LYS A 17 0.12 14.28 -9.64
N LEU A 18 -0.68 13.30 -9.23
CA LEU A 18 -0.70 11.99 -9.87
C LEU A 18 -1.05 12.13 -11.34
N PRO A 19 -0.26 11.52 -12.24
CA PRO A 19 -0.62 11.46 -13.65
C PRO A 19 -1.98 10.79 -13.83
N PRO A 20 -2.86 11.29 -14.72
CA PRO A 20 -4.18 10.72 -14.98
C PRO A 20 -4.07 9.44 -15.84
N ILE A 21 -3.19 8.54 -15.45
CA ILE A 21 -2.99 7.25 -16.14
C ILE A 21 -3.90 6.23 -15.47
N VAL A 22 -4.67 5.52 -16.28
CA VAL A 22 -5.64 4.53 -15.81
C VAL A 22 -5.43 3.22 -16.56
N SER A 23 -5.36 2.12 -15.82
CA SER A 23 -5.31 0.76 -16.35
C SER A 23 -6.24 -0.14 -15.57
N ILE A 24 -6.50 -1.34 -16.08
CA ILE A 24 -7.13 -2.39 -15.27
C ILE A 24 -6.08 -2.88 -14.30
N CYS A 25 -6.32 -2.67 -13.02
CA CYS A 25 -5.46 -3.10 -11.92
C CYS A 25 -6.18 -4.15 -11.08
N HIS A 26 -5.42 -5.02 -10.42
CA HIS A 26 -5.98 -6.04 -9.54
C HIS A 26 -6.51 -5.44 -8.23
N ASN A 27 -5.81 -4.46 -7.69
CA ASN A 27 -6.07 -3.71 -6.46
C ASN A 27 -6.11 -4.56 -5.17
N ASP A 28 -5.77 -5.84 -5.24
CA ASP A 28 -5.59 -6.75 -4.08
C ASP A 28 -4.64 -7.90 -4.46
N MET A 29 -3.55 -7.63 -5.20
CA MET A 29 -2.57 -8.66 -5.58
C MET A 29 -1.56 -8.93 -4.45
N ASP A 30 -2.06 -9.18 -3.26
CA ASP A 30 -1.30 -9.67 -2.13
C ASP A 30 -0.69 -11.06 -2.41
N CYS A 31 0.34 -11.44 -1.66
CA CYS A 31 1.01 -12.74 -1.78
C CYS A 31 0.05 -13.94 -1.69
N LYS A 32 -1.04 -13.83 -0.91
CA LYS A 32 -2.10 -14.85 -0.79
C LYS A 32 -2.87 -15.08 -2.09
N ASN A 33 -2.92 -14.06 -2.96
CA ASN A 33 -3.69 -14.07 -4.21
C ASN A 33 -2.86 -14.50 -5.42
N VAL A 34 -1.62 -14.97 -5.21
CA VAL A 34 -0.77 -15.56 -6.23
C VAL A 34 -0.40 -16.99 -5.85
N LEU A 35 -0.97 -17.96 -6.57
CA LEU A 35 -0.72 -19.39 -6.34
C LEU A 35 0.47 -19.85 -7.19
N TRP A 36 1.44 -20.50 -6.55
CA TRP A 36 2.64 -21.01 -7.20
C TRP A 36 2.62 -22.54 -7.32
N ASN A 37 3.05 -23.05 -8.48
CA ASN A 37 3.32 -24.47 -8.71
C ASN A 37 4.66 -24.59 -9.48
N GLY A 38 5.74 -24.72 -8.74
CA GLY A 38 7.09 -24.63 -9.31
C GLY A 38 7.34 -23.25 -9.91
N ASN A 39 7.55 -23.19 -11.23
CA ASN A 39 7.74 -21.92 -11.95
C ASN A 39 6.44 -21.35 -12.55
N ASP A 40 5.35 -22.07 -12.45
CA ASP A 40 4.04 -21.61 -12.91
C ASP A 40 3.34 -20.82 -11.80
N TYR A 41 2.61 -19.78 -12.17
CA TYR A 41 1.81 -19.02 -11.24
C TYR A 41 0.40 -18.76 -11.78
N ARG A 42 -0.53 -18.55 -10.86
CA ARG A 42 -1.90 -18.12 -11.17
C ARG A 42 -2.31 -17.01 -10.20
N ILE A 43 -2.83 -15.94 -10.75
CA ILE A 43 -3.45 -14.87 -10.00
C ILE A 43 -4.92 -15.25 -9.79
N ILE A 44 -5.40 -15.11 -8.57
CA ILE A 44 -6.78 -15.42 -8.16
C ILE A 44 -7.39 -14.20 -7.47
N ASP A 45 -8.65 -14.29 -7.11
CA ASP A 45 -9.38 -13.27 -6.35
C ASP A 45 -9.49 -11.93 -7.10
N LEU A 46 -10.14 -12.00 -8.26
CA LEU A 46 -10.27 -10.86 -9.17
C LEU A 46 -11.45 -9.92 -8.83
N GLU A 47 -12.02 -10.02 -7.64
CA GLU A 47 -13.23 -9.24 -7.26
C GLU A 47 -12.97 -7.74 -7.14
N CYS A 48 -11.70 -7.35 -6.85
CA CYS A 48 -11.28 -5.95 -6.75
C CYS A 48 -10.81 -5.33 -8.07
N LEU A 49 -10.88 -6.08 -9.20
CA LEU A 49 -10.49 -5.56 -10.50
C LEU A 49 -11.24 -4.26 -10.83
N SER A 50 -10.48 -3.19 -11.04
CA SER A 50 -11.07 -1.91 -11.44
C SER A 50 -10.06 -1.05 -12.20
N TYR A 51 -10.55 0.06 -12.77
CA TYR A 51 -9.67 1.05 -13.37
C TYR A 51 -9.04 1.90 -12.27
N SER A 52 -7.71 1.81 -12.13
CA SER A 52 -6.94 2.60 -11.18
C SER A 52 -5.59 3.00 -11.76
N ASN A 53 -4.80 3.78 -11.00
CA ASN A 53 -3.48 4.18 -11.42
C ASN A 53 -2.49 3.02 -11.27
N PRO A 54 -1.89 2.49 -12.36
CA PRO A 54 -1.02 1.32 -12.32
C PRO A 54 0.28 1.56 -11.54
N PHE A 55 0.72 2.80 -11.40
CA PHE A 55 1.93 3.11 -10.63
C PHE A 55 1.67 3.08 -9.12
N MET A 56 0.45 3.42 -8.69
CA MET A 56 0.05 3.20 -7.30
C MET A 56 0.06 1.71 -6.98
N GLU A 57 -0.58 0.88 -7.81
CA GLU A 57 -0.56 -0.57 -7.61
C GLU A 57 0.88 -1.13 -7.63
N LEU A 58 1.73 -0.70 -8.57
CA LEU A 58 3.14 -1.11 -8.60
C LEU A 58 3.87 -0.80 -7.30
N PHE A 59 3.67 0.39 -6.75
CA PHE A 59 4.32 0.83 -5.52
C PHE A 59 3.81 0.04 -4.31
N GLU A 60 2.50 -0.09 -4.16
CA GLU A 60 1.86 -0.88 -3.11
C GLU A 60 2.31 -2.34 -3.13
N LEU A 61 2.38 -2.95 -4.32
CA LEU A 61 2.85 -4.32 -4.49
C LEU A 61 4.33 -4.47 -4.12
N ALA A 62 5.19 -3.54 -4.53
CA ALA A 62 6.60 -3.58 -4.17
C ALA A 62 6.80 -3.54 -2.65
N LEU A 63 6.00 -2.75 -1.94
CA LEU A 63 5.98 -2.69 -0.48
C LEU A 63 5.46 -4.01 0.13
N CYS A 64 4.29 -4.47 -0.29
CA CYS A 64 3.63 -5.67 0.23
C CYS A 64 4.54 -6.89 0.07
N TRP A 65 5.10 -7.12 -1.12
CA TRP A 65 5.94 -8.28 -1.42
C TRP A 65 7.35 -8.20 -0.82
N SER A 66 7.72 -7.07 -0.23
CA SER A 66 8.99 -6.89 0.49
C SER A 66 8.89 -6.94 2.01
N GLY A 67 7.72 -7.29 2.57
CA GLY A 67 7.53 -7.47 4.01
C GLY A 67 7.00 -6.24 4.75
N TYR A 68 6.43 -5.28 4.04
CA TYR A 68 5.82 -4.09 4.66
C TYR A 68 4.73 -4.43 5.68
N GLU A 69 3.94 -5.48 5.44
CA GLU A 69 2.86 -5.91 6.33
C GLU A 69 3.35 -6.33 7.72
N ASP A 70 4.58 -6.80 7.81
CA ASP A 70 5.24 -7.16 9.07
C ASP A 70 6.06 -6.00 9.67
N CYS A 71 5.99 -4.79 9.10
CA CYS A 71 6.85 -3.64 9.43
C CYS A 71 8.35 -3.98 9.34
N LYS A 72 8.73 -4.76 8.33
CA LYS A 72 10.10 -5.23 8.08
C LYS A 72 10.38 -5.29 6.60
N ILE A 73 10.52 -4.12 5.96
CA ILE A 73 10.84 -4.06 4.54
C ILE A 73 12.24 -4.63 4.29
N ASP A 74 12.31 -5.65 3.42
CA ASP A 74 13.54 -6.12 2.81
C ASP A 74 13.78 -5.33 1.51
N PHE A 75 14.71 -4.40 1.54
CA PHE A 75 15.00 -3.54 0.39
C PHE A 75 15.62 -4.29 -0.80
N GLN A 76 16.20 -5.47 -0.61
CA GLN A 76 16.67 -6.30 -1.72
C GLN A 76 15.47 -6.90 -2.46
N LEU A 77 14.44 -7.36 -1.74
CA LEU A 77 13.19 -7.83 -2.34
C LEU A 77 12.45 -6.67 -3.02
N PHE A 78 12.36 -5.52 -2.36
CA PHE A 78 11.73 -4.32 -2.91
C PHE A 78 12.35 -3.92 -4.25
N GLN A 79 13.67 -3.78 -4.32
CA GLN A 79 14.37 -3.46 -5.56
C GLN A 79 14.26 -4.58 -6.60
N SER A 80 14.30 -5.85 -6.18
CA SER A 80 14.13 -6.98 -7.09
C SER A 80 12.75 -6.99 -7.74
N PHE A 81 11.70 -6.63 -6.99
CA PHE A 81 10.34 -6.50 -7.51
C PHE A 81 10.28 -5.41 -8.60
N LEU A 82 10.77 -4.20 -8.30
CA LEU A 82 10.78 -3.08 -9.25
C LEU A 82 11.65 -3.40 -10.49
N GLN A 83 12.80 -4.04 -10.30
CA GLN A 83 13.65 -4.45 -11.41
C GLN A 83 12.99 -5.53 -12.28
N GLY A 84 12.24 -6.46 -11.68
CA GLY A 84 11.44 -7.46 -12.40
C GLY A 84 10.40 -6.81 -13.31
N TYR A 85 9.68 -5.83 -12.77
CA TYR A 85 8.70 -5.06 -13.55
C TYR A 85 9.36 -4.30 -14.71
N LYS A 86 10.48 -3.63 -14.46
CA LYS A 86 11.26 -2.94 -15.49
C LYS A 86 11.77 -3.88 -16.58
N ASN A 87 12.26 -5.06 -16.21
CA ASN A 87 12.76 -6.07 -17.14
C ASN A 87 11.65 -6.68 -18.01
N ALA A 88 10.40 -6.60 -17.56
CA ALA A 88 9.21 -6.99 -18.33
C ALA A 88 8.65 -5.84 -19.21
N ASP A 89 9.50 -4.86 -19.55
CA ASP A 89 9.15 -3.66 -20.32
C ASP A 89 8.08 -2.78 -19.65
N GLY A 90 7.97 -2.87 -18.32
CA GLY A 90 7.09 -1.99 -17.53
C GLY A 90 7.58 -0.54 -17.57
N ASN A 91 6.65 0.38 -17.81
CA ASN A 91 6.94 1.81 -17.70
C ASN A 91 7.14 2.18 -16.23
N MET A 92 8.30 2.76 -15.91
CA MET A 92 8.60 3.18 -14.55
C MET A 92 8.04 4.57 -14.25
N PRO A 93 7.50 4.79 -13.05
CA PRO A 93 7.12 6.13 -12.61
C PRO A 93 8.36 7.03 -12.49
N VAL A 94 8.15 8.31 -12.65
CA VAL A 94 9.22 9.32 -12.54
C VAL A 94 9.15 10.11 -11.23
N ASP A 95 8.04 10.04 -10.53
CA ASP A 95 7.77 10.77 -9.29
C ASP A 95 7.33 9.82 -8.16
N TRP A 96 8.30 9.14 -7.59
CA TRP A 96 8.10 8.21 -6.48
C TRP A 96 7.65 8.91 -5.19
N GLU A 97 8.04 10.17 -5.00
CA GLU A 97 7.63 10.94 -3.84
C GLU A 97 6.12 11.19 -3.85
N THR A 98 5.57 11.55 -5.01
CA THR A 98 4.12 11.69 -5.17
C THR A 98 3.39 10.36 -4.92
N LEU A 99 3.90 9.22 -5.40
CA LEU A 99 3.31 7.91 -5.13
C LEU A 99 3.33 7.58 -3.64
N TYR A 100 4.47 7.77 -2.99
CA TYR A 100 4.62 7.58 -1.55
C TYR A 100 3.61 8.41 -0.74
N ASP A 101 3.51 9.69 -1.05
CA ASP A 101 2.61 10.60 -0.33
C ASP A 101 1.12 10.33 -0.65
N CYS A 102 0.81 9.69 -1.78
CA CYS A 102 -0.56 9.27 -2.15
C CYS A 102 -1.01 7.98 -1.49
N ASP A 103 -0.08 7.16 -1.00
CA ASP A 103 -0.41 5.88 -0.35
C ASP A 103 -1.02 6.11 1.03
N ASN A 104 -2.34 6.33 1.03
CA ASN A 104 -3.15 6.67 2.20
C ASN A 104 -4.07 5.54 2.66
N GLY A 105 -3.97 4.34 2.10
CA GLY A 105 -4.86 3.23 2.42
C GLY A 105 -4.93 2.93 3.92
N ARG A 106 -3.82 3.08 4.62
CA ARG A 106 -3.77 2.89 6.09
C ARG A 106 -4.54 3.96 6.88
N LEU A 107 -4.66 5.18 6.37
CA LEU A 107 -5.46 6.23 7.03
C LEU A 107 -6.96 5.96 6.89
N GLU A 108 -7.40 5.47 5.75
CA GLU A 108 -8.79 5.08 5.50
C GLU A 108 -9.16 3.86 6.36
N TRP A 109 -8.26 2.88 6.46
CA TRP A 109 -8.41 1.72 7.34
C TRP A 109 -8.44 2.10 8.82
N LEU A 110 -7.63 3.07 9.24
CA LEU A 110 -7.67 3.63 10.60
C LEU A 110 -9.02 4.27 10.91
N GLU A 111 -9.53 5.10 10.00
CA GLU A 111 -10.85 5.74 10.16
C GLU A 111 -11.96 4.69 10.30
N TYR A 112 -11.96 3.67 9.44
CA TYR A 112 -12.91 2.57 9.51
C TYR A 112 -12.88 1.87 10.88
N ASN A 113 -11.70 1.51 11.38
CA ASN A 113 -11.58 0.82 12.66
C ASN A 113 -11.88 1.72 13.87
N ILE A 114 -11.62 3.01 13.79
CA ILE A 114 -12.07 3.96 14.82
C ILE A 114 -13.61 3.97 14.88
N LYS A 115 -14.29 3.98 13.74
CA LYS A 115 -15.77 3.89 13.70
C LYS A 115 -16.28 2.60 14.35
N ARG A 116 -15.60 1.46 14.10
CA ARG A 116 -15.93 0.18 14.79
C ARG A 116 -15.76 0.28 16.31
N VAL A 117 -14.68 0.88 16.80
CA VAL A 117 -14.46 1.10 18.24
C VAL A 117 -15.58 1.96 18.85
N LEU A 118 -16.07 2.94 18.12
CA LEU A 118 -17.15 3.85 18.54
C LEU A 118 -18.54 3.24 18.39
N GLY A 119 -18.66 2.03 17.80
CA GLY A 119 -19.96 1.39 17.53
C GLY A 119 -20.75 2.08 16.42
N ILE A 120 -20.07 2.75 15.48
CA ILE A 120 -20.70 3.40 14.33
C ILE A 120 -20.79 2.37 13.20
N ASP A 121 -21.99 2.09 12.73
CA ASP A 121 -22.31 1.19 11.60
C ASP A 121 -21.82 -0.26 11.78
N CYS A 122 -21.66 -0.75 13.02
CA CYS A 122 -21.21 -2.11 13.30
C CYS A 122 -21.83 -2.71 14.57
N GLY A 123 -21.69 -4.05 14.73
CA GLY A 123 -22.16 -4.79 15.90
C GLY A 123 -21.30 -4.55 17.14
N ALA A 124 -21.86 -4.82 18.32
CA ALA A 124 -21.16 -4.64 19.60
C ALA A 124 -19.95 -5.58 19.79
N ASP A 125 -19.97 -6.72 19.10
CA ASP A 125 -18.91 -7.74 19.09
C ASP A 125 -17.69 -7.34 18.27
N GLU A 126 -17.81 -6.33 17.40
CA GLU A 126 -16.70 -5.86 16.56
C GLU A 126 -15.76 -4.87 17.27
N LYS A 127 -16.14 -4.37 18.44
CA LYS A 127 -15.38 -3.36 19.16
C LYS A 127 -13.95 -3.81 19.54
N GLU A 128 -13.80 -5.04 20.03
CA GLU A 128 -12.49 -5.57 20.42
C GLU A 128 -11.57 -5.73 19.20
N ILE A 129 -12.14 -6.21 18.08
CA ILE A 129 -11.43 -6.29 16.80
C ILE A 129 -10.98 -4.90 16.37
N GLY A 130 -11.88 -3.91 16.46
CA GLY A 130 -11.59 -2.52 16.12
C GLY A 130 -10.44 -1.94 16.94
N ILE A 131 -10.39 -2.18 18.24
CA ILE A 131 -9.30 -1.71 19.12
C ILE A 131 -7.95 -2.28 18.66
N LYS A 132 -7.88 -3.60 18.45
CA LYS A 132 -6.66 -4.26 17.98
C LYS A 132 -6.21 -3.68 16.63
N GLN A 133 -7.13 -3.54 15.69
CA GLN A 133 -6.85 -3.02 14.36
C GLN A 133 -6.40 -1.54 14.39
N VAL A 134 -6.92 -0.72 15.29
CA VAL A 134 -6.43 0.66 15.48
C VAL A 134 -4.98 0.67 15.94
N GLU A 135 -4.62 -0.17 16.93
CA GLU A 135 -3.23 -0.25 17.44
C GLU A 135 -2.25 -0.72 16.35
N GLU A 136 -2.60 -1.78 15.62
CA GLU A 136 -1.79 -2.31 14.52
C GLU A 136 -1.63 -1.28 13.40
N THR A 137 -2.72 -0.61 13.01
CA THR A 137 -2.69 0.40 11.94
C THR A 137 -1.85 1.61 12.33
N LEU A 138 -1.95 2.09 13.57
CA LEU A 138 -1.10 3.17 14.06
C LEU A 138 0.39 2.81 14.02
N HIS A 139 0.72 1.56 14.36
CA HIS A 139 2.09 1.07 14.26
C HIS A 139 2.59 1.11 12.82
N HIS A 140 1.80 0.63 11.85
CA HIS A 140 2.13 0.68 10.42
C HIS A 140 2.31 2.11 9.90
N ILE A 141 1.40 3.04 10.26
CA ILE A 141 1.51 4.44 9.85
C ILE A 141 2.81 5.07 10.35
N ILE A 142 3.16 4.82 11.62
CA ILE A 142 4.41 5.34 12.20
C ILE A 142 5.62 4.69 11.53
N TYR A 143 5.58 3.39 11.28
CA TYR A 143 6.63 2.67 10.58
C TYR A 143 6.85 3.25 9.18
N TYR A 144 5.78 3.36 8.38
CA TYR A 144 5.82 3.91 7.02
C TYR A 144 6.42 5.31 7.00
N PHE A 145 5.94 6.19 7.88
CA PHE A 145 6.45 7.55 8.02
C PHE A 145 7.96 7.59 8.31
N ASN A 146 8.43 6.74 9.21
CA ASN A 146 9.85 6.68 9.58
C ASN A 146 10.74 6.08 8.49
N MET A 147 10.18 5.25 7.61
CA MET A 147 10.91 4.59 6.53
C MET A 147 10.97 5.41 5.23
N ARG A 148 10.34 6.59 5.18
CA ARG A 148 10.17 7.40 3.98
C ARG A 148 11.45 7.55 3.15
N ASP A 149 12.50 8.04 3.78
CA ASP A 149 13.74 8.35 3.06
C ASP A 149 14.40 7.08 2.52
N GLN A 150 14.36 6.00 3.29
CA GLN A 150 14.90 4.70 2.86
C GLN A 150 14.08 4.10 1.71
N ILE A 151 12.75 4.16 1.77
CA ILE A 151 11.88 3.68 0.69
C ILE A 151 12.18 4.44 -0.60
N LEU A 152 12.21 5.78 -0.53
CA LEU A 152 12.44 6.63 -1.70
C LEU A 152 13.85 6.44 -2.28
N GLU A 153 14.87 6.25 -1.46
CA GLU A 153 16.22 5.93 -1.91
C GLU A 153 16.28 4.64 -2.74
N HIS A 154 15.49 3.63 -2.35
CA HIS A 154 15.46 2.32 -3.02
C HIS A 154 14.47 2.20 -4.19
N CYS A 155 13.71 3.25 -4.49
CA CYS A 155 12.84 3.30 -5.68
C CYS A 155 13.62 3.42 -7.00
N SER A 156 14.87 3.86 -6.96
CA SER A 156 15.70 4.02 -8.16
C SER A 156 16.34 2.68 -8.53
N VAL A 157 15.85 2.03 -9.60
CA VAL A 157 16.35 0.77 -10.15
C VAL A 157 16.73 0.90 -11.63
#